data_021590c9a92f21f86bc84f29c80e02ac
#
_entry.id   021590c9a92f21f86bc84f29c80e02ac
#
_cell.length_a   1.000
_cell.length_b   1.000
_cell.length_c   1.000
_cell.angle_alpha   90.00
_cell.angle_beta   90.00
_cell.angle_gamma   90.00
#
_symmetry.space_group_name_H-M   'P 1'
#
loop_
_entity.id
_entity.type
_entity.pdbx_description
1 polymer ?
#
loop_
_entity_poly.entity_id
_entity_poly.type
_entity_poly.pdbx_seq_one_letter_code
_entity_poly.pdbx_strand_id
1 'polypeptide(L)'
;MSHHTSVVLRQKNPLISRSLFMAVVLLGVTQIASAGPTVDQLSDCLVKSTTATDKTAVLQWTFVALSVHPDLKAYSNVTDEQRTQLDKKLAQTLQRILVEQCSAQAKAVIQAEGLQAVGDSFQELGSITGEEILKNPEVKQQLKGVVRYLDLNKLMMTFLTPDLFNKLGVIRK
;
A
#
# COMPACT_ATOMS: atom_id res chain seq x y z
N MET A 1 -15.66 -24.41 -78.01
CA MET A 1 -16.56 -23.28 -77.82
C MET A 1 -16.66 -22.99 -76.35
N SER A 2 -15.97 -21.96 -75.92
CA SER A 2 -15.73 -21.59 -74.50
C SER A 2 -16.87 -20.70 -74.01
N HIS A 3 -17.45 -21.03 -72.89
CA HIS A 3 -18.30 -20.08 -72.16
C HIS A 3 -17.58 -19.65 -70.90
N HIS A 4 -17.14 -18.38 -70.87
CA HIS A 4 -16.64 -17.70 -69.69
C HIS A 4 -17.84 -17.21 -68.85
N THR A 5 -17.96 -17.71 -67.67
CA THR A 5 -18.89 -17.17 -66.65
C THR A 5 -18.10 -16.31 -65.68
N SER A 6 -18.27 -14.99 -65.78
CA SER A 6 -17.64 -14.02 -64.87
C SER A 6 -18.42 -13.97 -63.56
N VAL A 7 -17.77 -14.39 -62.47
CA VAL A 7 -18.32 -14.23 -61.13
C VAL A 7 -17.89 -12.86 -60.59
N VAL A 8 -18.88 -11.97 -60.43
CA VAL A 8 -18.69 -10.67 -59.77
C VAL A 8 -18.61 -10.86 -58.27
N LEU A 9 -17.42 -10.74 -57.69
CA LEU A 9 -17.22 -10.70 -56.25
C LEU A 9 -17.62 -9.34 -55.70
N ARG A 10 -18.71 -9.34 -54.94
CA ARG A 10 -19.24 -8.18 -54.20
C ARG A 10 -18.33 -7.87 -53.02
N GLN A 11 -17.58 -6.79 -53.12
CA GLN A 11 -16.70 -6.26 -52.12
C GLN A 11 -17.51 -5.80 -50.89
N LYS A 12 -17.42 -6.50 -49.74
CA LYS A 12 -17.97 -6.10 -48.44
C LYS A 12 -17.03 -5.08 -47.80
N ASN A 13 -17.57 -3.91 -47.49
CA ASN A 13 -16.86 -2.80 -46.87
C ASN A 13 -16.23 -3.20 -45.49
N PRO A 14 -14.91 -2.98 -45.31
CA PRO A 14 -14.22 -3.38 -44.06
C PRO A 14 -14.34 -2.34 -42.94
N LEU A 15 -15.21 -1.33 -43.03
CA LEU A 15 -15.29 -0.21 -42.08
C LEU A 15 -16.04 -0.52 -40.76
N ILE A 16 -16.86 -1.56 -40.73
CA ILE A 16 -17.67 -1.91 -39.54
C ILE A 16 -16.90 -2.84 -38.56
N SER A 17 -15.90 -3.56 -39.07
CA SER A 17 -15.14 -4.52 -38.27
C SER A 17 -14.04 -3.89 -37.36
N ARG A 18 -13.57 -2.68 -37.70
CA ARG A 18 -12.49 -2.03 -36.96
C ARG A 18 -12.96 -1.34 -35.67
N SER A 19 -14.21 -0.92 -35.61
CA SER A 19 -14.76 -0.25 -34.43
C SER A 19 -15.14 -1.22 -33.30
N LEU A 20 -15.41 -2.49 -33.59
CA LEU A 20 -15.76 -3.48 -32.58
C LEU A 20 -14.51 -4.02 -31.84
N PHE A 21 -13.35 -4.04 -32.54
CA PHE A 21 -12.09 -4.50 -31.91
C PHE A 21 -11.48 -3.47 -30.96
N MET A 22 -11.77 -2.19 -31.13
CA MET A 22 -11.21 -1.13 -30.28
C MET A 22 -11.99 -0.93 -28.97
N ALA A 23 -13.23 -1.41 -28.88
CA ALA A 23 -14.05 -1.36 -27.66
C ALA A 23 -13.70 -2.48 -26.65
N VAL A 24 -13.09 -3.57 -27.10
CA VAL A 24 -12.72 -4.69 -26.23
C VAL A 24 -11.36 -4.48 -25.53
N VAL A 25 -10.50 -3.60 -26.07
CA VAL A 25 -9.17 -3.32 -25.47
C VAL A 25 -9.25 -2.28 -24.34
N LEU A 26 -10.35 -1.53 -24.20
CA LEU A 26 -10.54 -0.55 -23.10
C LEU A 26 -11.25 -1.12 -21.86
N LEU A 27 -11.68 -2.38 -21.89
CA LEU A 27 -12.03 -3.15 -20.71
C LEU A 27 -10.80 -3.90 -20.16
N GLY A 28 -9.62 -3.31 -20.34
CA GLY A 28 -8.38 -3.72 -19.72
C GLY A 28 -8.60 -3.76 -18.22
N VAL A 29 -8.74 -4.96 -17.75
CA VAL A 29 -8.73 -5.49 -16.43
C VAL A 29 -7.93 -4.55 -15.52
N THR A 30 -8.58 -3.69 -14.78
CA THR A 30 -8.07 -3.23 -13.50
C THR A 30 -8.05 -4.49 -12.63
N GLN A 31 -6.99 -5.27 -12.72
CA GLN A 31 -6.64 -6.17 -11.63
C GLN A 31 -6.35 -5.23 -10.45
N ILE A 32 -7.38 -4.98 -9.66
CA ILE A 32 -7.19 -4.68 -8.26
C ILE A 32 -6.38 -5.90 -7.82
N ALA A 33 -5.10 -5.70 -7.48
CA ALA A 33 -4.29 -6.73 -6.83
C ALA A 33 -4.99 -6.99 -5.49
N SER A 34 -5.99 -7.85 -5.53
CA SER A 34 -6.59 -8.41 -4.34
C SER A 34 -5.55 -9.36 -3.79
N ALA A 35 -5.08 -9.12 -2.58
CA ALA A 35 -4.31 -10.10 -1.86
C ALA A 35 -5.06 -11.43 -1.95
N GLY A 36 -4.34 -12.51 -2.27
CA GLY A 36 -4.98 -13.82 -2.38
C GLY A 36 -5.49 -14.29 -1.00
N PRO A 37 -6.42 -15.22 -0.97
CA PRO A 37 -7.02 -15.69 0.29
C PRO A 37 -6.01 -16.27 1.28
N THR A 38 -4.86 -16.75 0.81
CA THR A 38 -3.78 -17.22 1.68
C THR A 38 -2.99 -16.08 2.29
N VAL A 39 -2.82 -14.96 1.57
CA VAL A 39 -2.23 -13.71 2.10
C VAL A 39 -3.11 -13.15 3.21
N ASP A 40 -4.43 -13.09 3.02
CA ASP A 40 -5.37 -12.63 4.05
C ASP A 40 -5.30 -13.50 5.32
N GLN A 41 -5.24 -14.81 5.18
CA GLN A 41 -5.10 -15.73 6.32
C GLN A 41 -3.80 -15.56 7.08
N LEU A 42 -2.69 -15.31 6.38
CA LEU A 42 -1.42 -15.02 7.03
C LEU A 42 -1.45 -13.65 7.70
N SER A 43 -1.99 -12.64 7.06
CA SER A 43 -2.19 -11.29 7.61
C SER A 43 -2.95 -11.34 8.94
N ASP A 44 -4.08 -12.02 8.97
CA ASP A 44 -4.88 -12.28 10.16
C ASP A 44 -4.08 -12.95 11.28
N CYS A 45 -3.30 -13.97 10.95
CA CYS A 45 -2.45 -14.66 11.90
C CYS A 45 -1.37 -13.72 12.46
N LEU A 46 -0.69 -12.95 11.60
CA LEU A 46 0.33 -11.99 12.00
C LEU A 46 -0.24 -10.95 12.98
N VAL A 47 -1.39 -10.37 12.67
CA VAL A 47 -2.05 -9.38 13.55
C VAL A 47 -2.38 -9.98 14.92
N LYS A 48 -2.95 -11.19 14.96
CA LYS A 48 -3.32 -11.88 16.20
C LYS A 48 -2.12 -12.33 17.03
N SER A 49 -1.01 -12.66 16.40
CA SER A 49 0.22 -13.16 17.03
C SER A 49 1.18 -12.06 17.47
N THR A 50 0.96 -10.82 17.03
CA THR A 50 1.84 -9.69 17.33
C THR A 50 1.40 -8.99 18.62
N THR A 51 2.28 -9.00 19.62
CA THR A 51 2.06 -8.33 20.91
C THR A 51 2.46 -6.85 20.85
N ALA A 52 2.09 -6.07 21.87
CA ALA A 52 2.54 -4.69 22.03
C ALA A 52 4.07 -4.56 22.06
N THR A 53 4.77 -5.52 22.70
CA THR A 53 6.24 -5.55 22.73
C THR A 53 6.84 -5.79 21.36
N ASP A 54 6.21 -6.63 20.54
CA ASP A 54 6.64 -6.88 19.15
C ASP A 54 6.48 -5.64 18.28
N LYS A 55 5.34 -4.93 18.39
CA LYS A 55 5.12 -3.66 17.70
C LYS A 55 6.18 -2.61 18.07
N THR A 56 6.54 -2.55 19.36
CA THR A 56 7.63 -1.68 19.83
C THR A 56 8.97 -2.08 19.20
N ALA A 57 9.26 -3.39 19.08
CA ALA A 57 10.49 -3.86 18.43
C ALA A 57 10.54 -3.48 16.94
N VAL A 58 9.42 -3.62 16.23
CA VAL A 58 9.28 -3.19 14.82
C VAL A 58 9.49 -1.68 14.69
N LEU A 59 8.86 -0.87 15.54
CA LEU A 59 9.01 0.59 15.53
C LEU A 59 10.46 1.02 15.76
N GLN A 60 11.12 0.46 16.79
CA GLN A 60 12.51 0.76 17.12
C GLN A 60 13.44 0.38 15.97
N TRP A 61 13.25 -0.80 15.40
CA TRP A 61 14.04 -1.28 14.27
C TRP A 61 13.83 -0.41 13.02
N THR A 62 12.58 -0.03 12.70
CA THR A 62 12.26 0.86 11.58
C THR A 62 12.98 2.20 11.71
N PHE A 63 12.97 2.80 12.91
CA PHE A 63 13.71 4.03 13.16
C PHE A 63 15.21 3.85 12.90
N VAL A 64 15.79 2.76 13.38
CA VAL A 64 17.22 2.45 13.19
C VAL A 64 17.53 2.21 11.71
N ALA A 65 16.68 1.49 10.98
CA ALA A 65 16.85 1.28 9.55
C ALA A 65 16.81 2.60 8.77
N LEU A 66 15.88 3.50 9.12
CA LEU A 66 15.79 4.82 8.49
C LEU A 66 16.98 5.72 8.87
N SER A 67 17.55 5.57 10.07
CA SER A 67 18.63 6.41 10.57
C SER A 67 19.93 6.34 9.76
N VAL A 68 20.11 5.31 8.93
CA VAL A 68 21.27 5.18 8.03
C VAL A 68 21.08 5.92 6.70
N HIS A 69 19.86 6.38 6.41
CA HIS A 69 19.60 7.15 5.20
C HIS A 69 20.43 8.45 5.22
N PRO A 70 21.09 8.84 4.12
CA PRO A 70 21.96 10.02 4.09
C PRO A 70 21.32 11.29 4.65
N ASP A 71 20.05 11.55 4.30
CA ASP A 71 19.31 12.74 4.73
C ASP A 71 18.85 12.69 6.19
N LEU A 72 18.84 11.52 6.82
CA LEU A 72 18.40 11.34 8.20
C LEU A 72 19.56 11.11 9.18
N LYS A 73 20.73 10.74 8.68
CA LYS A 73 21.89 10.41 9.50
C LYS A 73 22.29 11.51 10.48
N ALA A 74 22.14 12.77 10.09
CA ALA A 74 22.47 13.93 10.93
C ALA A 74 21.52 14.12 12.12
N TYR A 75 20.35 13.47 12.10
CA TYR A 75 19.32 13.57 13.15
C TYR A 75 19.29 12.35 14.08
N SER A 76 20.26 11.45 13.96
CA SER A 76 20.30 10.20 14.74
C SER A 76 21.69 9.90 15.28
N ASN A 77 21.74 9.44 16.54
CA ASN A 77 22.95 8.98 17.22
C ASN A 77 22.90 7.49 17.54
N VAL A 78 22.31 6.69 16.66
CA VAL A 78 22.20 5.23 16.85
C VAL A 78 23.58 4.59 16.70
N THR A 79 24.02 3.85 17.74
CA THR A 79 25.29 3.11 17.73
C THR A 79 25.17 1.78 16.97
N ASP A 80 26.30 1.21 16.56
CA ASP A 80 26.32 -0.09 15.88
C ASP A 80 25.88 -1.23 16.82
N GLU A 81 26.15 -1.12 18.13
CA GLU A 81 25.69 -2.07 19.13
C GLU A 81 24.17 -2.03 19.25
N GLN A 82 23.56 -0.84 19.34
CA GLN A 82 22.11 -0.67 19.37
C GLN A 82 21.47 -1.24 18.11
N ARG A 83 22.07 -0.99 16.94
CA ARG A 83 21.63 -1.52 15.64
C ARG A 83 21.61 -3.04 15.65
N THR A 84 22.74 -3.65 16.04
CA THR A 84 22.87 -5.11 16.12
C THR A 84 21.87 -5.74 17.10
N GLN A 85 21.63 -5.10 18.24
CA GLN A 85 20.65 -5.60 19.22
C GLN A 85 19.23 -5.56 18.68
N LEU A 86 18.86 -4.49 17.97
CA LEU A 86 17.51 -4.35 17.39
C LEU A 86 17.30 -5.28 16.21
N ASP A 87 18.34 -5.51 15.39
CA ASP A 87 18.29 -6.53 14.32
C ASP A 87 18.02 -7.92 14.89
N LYS A 88 18.76 -8.31 15.94
CA LYS A 88 18.55 -9.61 16.62
C LYS A 88 17.16 -9.72 17.23
N LYS A 89 16.69 -8.67 17.88
CA LYS A 89 15.36 -8.65 18.50
C LYS A 89 14.25 -8.79 17.46
N LEU A 90 14.34 -8.07 16.34
CA LEU A 90 13.38 -8.22 15.25
C LEU A 90 13.43 -9.62 14.63
N ALA A 91 14.63 -10.14 14.36
CA ALA A 91 14.80 -11.48 13.80
C ALA A 91 14.16 -12.56 14.69
N GLN A 92 14.35 -12.48 16.00
CA GLN A 92 13.71 -13.40 16.96
C GLN A 92 12.19 -13.26 16.95
N THR A 93 11.68 -12.04 16.90
CA THR A 93 10.24 -11.76 16.81
C THR A 93 9.64 -12.38 15.54
N LEU A 94 10.26 -12.14 14.38
CA LEU A 94 9.80 -12.68 13.11
C LEU A 94 9.88 -14.22 13.08
N GLN A 95 10.95 -14.81 13.61
CA GLN A 95 11.09 -16.27 13.69
C GLN A 95 9.97 -16.87 14.56
N ARG A 96 9.71 -16.33 15.73
CA ARG A 96 8.64 -16.79 16.61
C ARG A 96 7.27 -16.70 15.91
N ILE A 97 6.95 -15.56 15.30
CA ILE A 97 5.65 -15.36 14.66
C ILE A 97 5.50 -16.26 13.42
N LEU A 98 6.45 -16.22 12.50
CA LEU A 98 6.32 -16.93 11.21
C LEU A 98 6.54 -18.44 11.32
N VAL A 99 7.46 -18.89 12.18
CA VAL A 99 7.84 -20.30 12.26
C VAL A 99 7.06 -21.06 13.33
N GLU A 100 6.79 -20.41 14.49
CA GLU A 100 6.15 -21.09 15.60
C GLU A 100 4.64 -20.88 15.64
N GLN A 101 4.16 -19.66 15.33
CA GLN A 101 2.75 -19.32 15.49
C GLN A 101 1.95 -19.38 14.19
N CYS A 102 2.51 -18.91 13.07
CA CYS A 102 1.82 -18.79 11.79
C CYS A 102 2.43 -19.68 10.70
N SER A 103 3.12 -20.76 11.07
CA SER A 103 3.86 -21.60 10.09
C SER A 103 2.99 -22.23 9.03
N ALA A 104 1.78 -22.65 9.37
CA ALA A 104 0.84 -23.25 8.42
C ALA A 104 0.40 -22.24 7.36
N GLN A 105 0.03 -21.02 7.79
CA GLN A 105 -0.38 -19.94 6.90
C GLN A 105 0.80 -19.45 6.04
N ALA A 106 1.98 -19.29 6.63
CA ALA A 106 3.18 -18.90 5.89
C ALA A 106 3.54 -19.92 4.80
N LYS A 107 3.46 -21.23 5.10
CA LYS A 107 3.65 -22.26 4.08
C LYS A 107 2.59 -22.20 2.98
N ALA A 108 1.32 -21.99 3.34
CA ALA A 108 0.23 -21.89 2.36
C ALA A 108 0.45 -20.72 1.40
N VAL A 109 0.84 -19.55 1.89
CA VAL A 109 1.17 -18.39 1.05
C VAL A 109 2.32 -18.70 0.11
N ILE A 110 3.42 -19.26 0.61
CA ILE A 110 4.60 -19.57 -0.21
C ILE A 110 4.24 -20.56 -1.32
N GLN A 111 3.40 -21.57 -1.02
CA GLN A 111 3.00 -22.60 -1.99
C GLN A 111 2.01 -22.07 -3.04
N ALA A 112 1.06 -21.20 -2.64
CA ALA A 112 0.01 -20.71 -3.52
C ALA A 112 0.44 -19.48 -4.32
N GLU A 113 1.17 -18.55 -3.70
CA GLU A 113 1.39 -17.18 -4.22
C GLU A 113 2.89 -16.81 -4.28
N GLY A 114 3.77 -17.65 -3.72
CA GLY A 114 5.22 -17.44 -3.71
C GLY A 114 5.74 -16.66 -2.50
N LEU A 115 7.07 -16.62 -2.38
CA LEU A 115 7.74 -16.03 -1.22
C LEU A 115 7.48 -14.52 -1.07
N GLN A 116 7.32 -13.81 -2.17
CA GLN A 116 7.04 -12.36 -2.18
C GLN A 116 5.74 -12.02 -1.45
N ALA A 117 4.71 -12.85 -1.61
CA ALA A 117 3.40 -12.65 -1.00
C ALA A 117 3.41 -12.75 0.54
N VAL A 118 4.45 -13.34 1.13
CA VAL A 118 4.67 -13.26 2.59
C VAL A 118 4.89 -11.81 3.02
N GLY A 119 5.62 -11.02 2.23
CA GLY A 119 5.80 -9.58 2.47
C GLY A 119 4.48 -8.81 2.44
N ASP A 120 3.60 -9.12 1.49
CA ASP A 120 2.29 -8.47 1.34
C ASP A 120 1.41 -8.71 2.57
N SER A 121 1.54 -9.89 3.21
CA SER A 121 0.80 -10.22 4.43
C SER A 121 1.14 -9.33 5.64
N PHE A 122 2.27 -8.62 5.62
CA PHE A 122 2.63 -7.66 6.67
C PHE A 122 2.01 -6.27 6.48
N GLN A 123 1.35 -6.00 5.36
CA GLN A 123 0.84 -4.68 5.04
C GLN A 123 -0.23 -4.22 6.06
N GLU A 124 -1.15 -5.08 6.43
CA GLU A 124 -2.19 -4.77 7.41
C GLU A 124 -1.58 -4.53 8.81
N LEU A 125 -0.65 -5.39 9.23
CA LEU A 125 0.08 -5.20 10.49
C LEU A 125 0.83 -3.87 10.49
N GLY A 126 1.45 -3.50 9.37
CA GLY A 126 2.11 -2.20 9.18
C GLY A 126 1.14 -1.03 9.30
N SER A 127 -0.04 -1.13 8.71
CA SER A 127 -1.10 -0.13 8.78
C SER A 127 -1.58 0.08 10.23
N ILE A 128 -1.93 -0.99 10.92
CA ILE A 128 -2.37 -0.95 12.33
C ILE A 128 -1.28 -0.34 13.23
N THR A 129 -0.03 -0.76 13.05
CA THR A 129 1.10 -0.23 13.82
C THR A 129 1.33 1.25 13.54
N GLY A 130 1.23 1.67 12.26
CA GLY A 130 1.31 3.07 11.86
C GLY A 130 0.23 3.93 12.49
N GLU A 131 -1.01 3.46 12.52
CA GLU A 131 -2.10 4.15 13.20
C GLU A 131 -1.86 4.30 14.71
N GLU A 132 -1.34 3.29 15.38
CA GLU A 132 -1.01 3.35 16.81
C GLU A 132 0.08 4.40 17.08
N ILE A 133 1.11 4.49 16.22
CA ILE A 133 2.14 5.53 16.30
C ILE A 133 1.51 6.92 16.20
N LEU A 134 0.64 7.12 15.21
CA LEU A 134 -0.06 8.39 14.99
C LEU A 134 -1.05 8.75 16.11
N LYS A 135 -1.53 7.76 16.88
CA LYS A 135 -2.39 7.98 18.06
C LYS A 135 -1.60 8.43 19.29
N ASN A 136 -0.28 8.23 19.32
CA ASN A 136 0.56 8.68 20.44
C ASN A 136 0.45 10.21 20.63
N PRO A 137 0.19 10.72 21.85
CA PRO A 137 -0.01 12.15 22.11
C PRO A 137 1.19 13.02 21.74
N GLU A 138 2.40 12.55 22.01
CA GLU A 138 3.64 13.28 21.71
C GLU A 138 3.88 13.39 20.19
N VAL A 139 3.65 12.29 19.47
CA VAL A 139 3.73 12.29 18.00
C VAL A 139 2.68 13.23 17.40
N LYS A 140 1.43 13.19 17.91
CA LYS A 140 0.37 14.12 17.48
C LYS A 140 0.76 15.56 17.72
N GLN A 141 1.34 15.87 18.87
CA GLN A 141 1.76 17.23 19.21
C GLN A 141 2.86 17.69 18.27
N GLN A 142 3.83 16.85 17.96
CA GLN A 142 4.91 17.16 17.02
C GLN A 142 4.36 17.43 15.61
N LEU A 143 3.44 16.58 15.13
CA LEU A 143 2.80 16.75 13.82
C LEU A 143 2.00 18.07 13.75
N LYS A 144 1.27 18.41 14.82
CA LYS A 144 0.55 19.69 14.90
C LYS A 144 1.49 20.91 14.86
N GLY A 145 2.73 20.75 15.28
CA GLY A 145 3.75 21.80 15.24
C GLY A 145 3.95 22.39 13.85
N VAL A 146 3.83 21.59 12.81
CA VAL A 146 3.98 22.03 11.41
C VAL A 146 2.94 23.06 11.02
N VAL A 147 1.72 22.97 11.55
CA VAL A 147 0.61 23.90 11.25
C VAL A 147 0.98 25.35 11.57
N ARG A 148 1.85 25.59 12.55
CA ARG A 148 2.29 26.94 12.94
C ARG A 148 3.06 27.67 11.84
N TYR A 149 3.64 26.91 10.91
CA TYR A 149 4.45 27.44 9.81
C TYR A 149 3.70 27.48 8.48
N LEU A 150 2.43 27.05 8.46
CA LEU A 150 1.58 27.14 7.28
C LEU A 150 0.96 28.52 7.17
N ASP A 151 0.99 29.11 5.99
CA ASP A 151 0.22 30.31 5.68
C ASP A 151 -1.27 29.92 5.52
N LEU A 152 -1.98 29.97 6.64
CA LEU A 152 -3.40 29.61 6.69
C LEU A 152 -4.26 30.53 5.82
N ASN A 153 -3.89 31.82 5.68
CA ASN A 153 -4.62 32.75 4.82
C ASN A 153 -4.49 32.32 3.37
N LYS A 154 -3.28 31.97 2.92
CA LYS A 154 -3.05 31.48 1.57
C LYS A 154 -3.81 30.17 1.31
N LEU A 155 -3.81 29.26 2.27
CA LEU A 155 -4.59 28.01 2.16
C LEU A 155 -6.08 28.29 2.06
N MET A 156 -6.61 29.16 2.92
CA MET A 156 -8.02 29.55 2.89
C MET A 156 -8.40 30.20 1.56
N MET A 157 -7.62 31.15 1.08
CA MET A 157 -7.88 31.82 -0.21
C MET A 157 -7.81 30.86 -1.40
N THR A 158 -6.99 29.82 -1.32
CA THR A 158 -6.83 28.84 -2.41
C THR A 158 -7.96 27.80 -2.41
N PHE A 159 -8.36 27.31 -1.24
CA PHE A 159 -9.26 26.16 -1.14
C PHE A 159 -10.70 26.54 -0.77
N LEU A 160 -10.93 27.66 -0.09
CA LEU A 160 -12.28 28.10 0.28
C LEU A 160 -12.86 29.00 -0.81
N THR A 161 -13.13 28.42 -1.96
CA THR A 161 -13.87 29.10 -3.04
C THR A 161 -15.35 29.18 -2.71
N PRO A 162 -16.11 30.16 -3.28
CA PRO A 162 -17.57 30.27 -3.08
C PRO A 162 -18.31 28.96 -3.39
N ASP A 163 -17.84 28.20 -4.40
CA ASP A 163 -18.42 26.90 -4.76
C ASP A 163 -18.24 25.84 -3.68
N LEU A 164 -17.10 25.85 -2.99
CA LEU A 164 -16.85 24.93 -1.89
C LEU A 164 -17.73 25.27 -0.67
N PHE A 165 -17.92 26.55 -0.35
CA PHE A 165 -18.84 26.99 0.69
C PHE A 165 -20.27 26.55 0.42
N ASN A 166 -20.72 26.65 -0.83
CA ASN A 166 -22.03 26.16 -1.24
C ASN A 166 -22.17 24.64 -1.09
N LYS A 167 -21.12 23.87 -1.46
CA LYS A 167 -21.09 22.40 -1.33
C LYS A 167 -21.05 21.93 0.12
N LEU A 168 -20.36 22.66 1.00
CA LEU A 168 -20.28 22.33 2.42
C LEU A 168 -21.52 22.76 3.22
N GLY A 169 -22.50 23.40 2.59
CA GLY A 169 -23.74 23.84 3.24
C GLY A 169 -23.53 24.92 4.32
N VAL A 170 -22.39 25.60 4.31
CA VAL A 170 -22.03 26.60 5.33
C VAL A 170 -22.79 27.91 5.12
N ILE A 171 -23.25 28.17 3.90
CA ILE A 171 -24.11 29.31 3.59
C ILE A 171 -25.53 28.80 3.39
N ARG A 172 -26.31 28.74 4.47
CA ARG A 172 -27.77 28.71 4.39
C ARG A 172 -28.27 30.14 4.13
N LYS A 173 -28.95 30.31 2.98
CA LYS A 173 -29.83 31.46 2.78
C LYS A 173 -30.99 31.44 3.78
#